data_2d72f2a89d0dbbda0bc9c35eab5a3849
#
_entry.id   2d72f2a89d0dbbda0bc9c35eab5a3849
#
_cell.length_a   1.000
_cell.length_b   1.000
_cell.length_c   1.000
_cell.angle_alpha   90.00
_cell.angle_beta   90.00
_cell.angle_gamma   90.00
#
_symmetry.space_group_name_H-M   'P 1'
#
loop_
_entity.id
_entity.type
_entity.pdbx_description
1 polymer ?
#
loop_
_entity_poly.entity_id
_entity_poly.type
_entity_poly.pdbx_seq_one_letter_code
_entity_poly.pdbx_strand_id
1 'polypeptide(L)'
;LTNIRQLTFGRQNAEAYFSFSGNKLIFQSTNNWMKDTFAAAMHPSDIPLGCYQMYVMDLGSEKIRMVSTGAGTTTCGYFFPGDRRVLYSSTHLRGPNCPPKPKRDGGAYRWALDDYDLFSVRIDGLDPQRLTNTPGYDAEATVSPNGKTIVWTSMRDGDLDIYAMDLDGTHPRRLTQAIGYDGGAFFSPDSKRIVYRAQHPSNQEELDQYKALLAQNLVEPGRLEIFIMNADGSNKQQVTNNGASNFSPFFHPDGHRVIFASNVDTRNASGRPEFHLYLVNEDGSGQERLTFEGQFNSFPMFSPDGKTLVWVSDRHAKEPGEFNVFLAD
;
A
#
# COMPACT_ATOMS: atom_id res chain seq x y z
N LEU A 1 2.18 18.56 -12.23
CA LEU A 1 3.03 17.42 -12.64
C LEU A 1 3.49 17.63 -14.07
N THR A 2 4.79 17.52 -14.32
CA THR A 2 5.43 17.68 -15.63
C THR A 2 6.23 16.42 -15.98
N ASN A 3 6.63 16.28 -17.26
CA ASN A 3 7.46 15.15 -17.74
C ASN A 3 6.91 13.77 -17.35
N ILE A 4 5.58 13.59 -17.45
CA ILE A 4 4.92 12.34 -17.06
C ILE A 4 5.41 11.20 -17.95
N ARG A 5 5.90 10.12 -17.33
CA ARG A 5 6.42 8.92 -17.98
C ARG A 5 5.75 7.66 -17.42
N GLN A 6 5.24 6.81 -18.29
CA GLN A 6 4.69 5.49 -17.93
C GLN A 6 5.83 4.47 -17.87
N LEU A 7 5.89 3.67 -16.78
CA LEU A 7 6.94 2.68 -16.55
C LEU A 7 6.49 1.23 -16.77
N THR A 8 5.21 0.95 -16.58
CA THR A 8 4.65 -0.40 -16.74
C THR A 8 3.50 -0.40 -17.73
N PHE A 9 3.22 -1.55 -18.34
CA PHE A 9 2.23 -1.68 -19.40
C PHE A 9 1.44 -2.98 -19.26
N GLY A 10 0.11 -2.86 -19.32
CA GLY A 10 -0.82 -3.98 -19.29
C GLY A 10 -1.08 -4.58 -17.90
N ARG A 11 -2.23 -5.19 -17.71
CA ARG A 11 -2.71 -5.81 -16.47
C ARG A 11 -2.75 -4.83 -15.29
N GLN A 12 -2.44 -5.29 -14.08
CA GLN A 12 -2.50 -4.48 -12.86
C GLN A 12 -1.09 -4.35 -12.27
N ASN A 13 -0.60 -3.12 -12.14
CA ASN A 13 0.67 -2.76 -11.54
C ASN A 13 0.38 -1.69 -10.48
N ALA A 14 0.60 -1.99 -9.21
CA ALA A 14 0.14 -1.16 -8.11
C ALA A 14 1.20 -1.01 -7.01
N GLU A 15 0.97 -0.05 -6.12
CA GLU A 15 1.78 0.17 -4.91
C GLU A 15 3.27 0.24 -5.22
N ALA A 16 3.64 1.21 -6.07
CA ALA A 16 5.03 1.44 -6.45
C ALA A 16 5.68 2.43 -5.50
N TYR A 17 6.79 2.02 -4.87
CA TYR A 17 7.50 2.83 -3.88
C TYR A 17 9.00 2.89 -4.19
N PHE A 18 9.60 4.07 -3.99
CA PHE A 18 11.04 4.27 -4.19
C PHE A 18 11.88 3.52 -3.16
N SER A 19 13.06 3.09 -3.59
CA SER A 19 14.14 2.72 -2.70
C SER A 19 14.72 3.95 -1.98
N PHE A 20 15.45 3.73 -0.88
CA PHE A 20 16.06 4.82 -0.11
C PHE A 20 17.11 5.61 -0.91
N SER A 21 17.75 5.00 -1.90
CA SER A 21 18.65 5.70 -2.83
C SER A 21 17.91 6.40 -3.98
N GLY A 22 16.61 6.15 -4.15
CA GLY A 22 15.79 6.72 -5.23
C GLY A 22 16.03 6.12 -6.63
N ASN A 23 16.90 5.10 -6.75
CA ASN A 23 17.26 4.52 -8.05
C ASN A 23 16.50 3.23 -8.42
N LYS A 24 15.60 2.75 -7.54
CA LYS A 24 14.75 1.58 -7.77
C LYS A 24 13.33 1.86 -7.33
N LEU A 25 12.41 1.07 -7.88
CA LEU A 25 11.04 0.95 -7.41
C LEU A 25 10.76 -0.50 -7.01
N ILE A 26 9.99 -0.69 -5.94
CA ILE A 26 9.30 -1.93 -5.64
C ILE A 26 7.82 -1.75 -5.95
N PHE A 27 7.18 -2.74 -6.58
CA PHE A 27 5.76 -2.69 -6.92
C PHE A 27 5.18 -4.09 -7.00
N GLN A 28 3.88 -4.20 -6.81
CA GLN A 28 3.15 -5.44 -7.04
C GLN A 28 2.54 -5.47 -8.43
N SER A 29 2.55 -6.65 -9.07
CA SER A 29 2.00 -6.82 -10.40
C SER A 29 1.34 -8.18 -10.60
N THR A 30 0.24 -8.20 -11.38
CA THR A 30 -0.36 -9.43 -11.92
C THR A 30 0.22 -9.80 -13.29
N ASN A 31 1.18 -9.02 -13.78
CA ASN A 31 1.88 -9.29 -15.02
C ASN A 31 3.03 -10.29 -14.77
N ASN A 32 3.24 -11.18 -15.72
CA ASN A 32 4.41 -12.05 -15.66
C ASN A 32 5.60 -11.39 -16.36
N TRP A 33 6.38 -10.64 -15.61
CA TRP A 33 7.62 -10.00 -16.08
C TRP A 33 8.83 -10.96 -16.16
N MET A 34 8.62 -12.25 -15.87
CA MET A 34 9.66 -13.26 -15.71
C MET A 34 10.33 -13.72 -17.01
N LYS A 35 9.98 -13.19 -18.17
CA LYS A 35 10.59 -13.60 -19.43
C LYS A 35 12.12 -13.45 -19.44
N ASP A 36 12.67 -12.63 -18.53
CA ASP A 36 14.09 -12.30 -18.48
C ASP A 36 14.76 -12.48 -17.09
N THR A 37 14.12 -13.13 -16.13
CA THR A 37 14.68 -13.25 -14.76
C THR A 37 14.63 -14.66 -14.20
N PHE A 38 15.78 -15.15 -13.74
CA PHE A 38 15.91 -16.34 -12.93
C PHE A 38 15.35 -16.11 -11.51
N ALA A 39 14.09 -16.45 -11.28
CA ALA A 39 13.65 -16.77 -9.93
C ALA A 39 13.92 -18.27 -9.71
N ALA A 40 14.88 -18.56 -8.85
CA ALA A 40 15.46 -19.89 -8.70
C ALA A 40 14.54 -20.95 -8.05
N ALA A 41 13.28 -20.63 -7.73
CA ALA A 41 12.43 -21.52 -6.95
C ALA A 41 11.19 -22.06 -7.68
N MET A 42 10.73 -21.44 -8.77
CA MET A 42 9.54 -21.90 -9.51
C MET A 42 9.73 -21.75 -11.02
N HIS A 43 9.22 -22.73 -11.77
CA HIS A 43 9.18 -22.61 -13.22
C HIS A 43 8.18 -21.49 -13.60
N PRO A 44 8.44 -20.62 -14.62
CA PRO A 44 7.52 -19.56 -15.03
C PRO A 44 6.08 -20.01 -15.33
N SER A 45 5.88 -21.28 -15.71
CA SER A 45 4.57 -21.89 -15.92
C SER A 45 3.79 -22.14 -14.62
N ASP A 46 4.48 -22.16 -13.47
CA ASP A 46 3.90 -22.55 -12.18
C ASP A 46 3.41 -21.36 -11.37
N ILE A 47 3.64 -20.12 -11.86
CA ILE A 47 3.12 -18.91 -11.24
C ILE A 47 1.64 -18.79 -11.57
N PRO A 48 0.74 -18.75 -10.57
CA PRO A 48 -0.68 -18.61 -10.79
C PRO A 48 -0.98 -17.31 -11.53
N LEU A 49 -1.59 -17.39 -12.69
CA LEU A 49 -2.01 -16.21 -13.46
C LEU A 49 -3.03 -15.41 -12.65
N GLY A 50 -2.77 -14.11 -12.48
CA GLY A 50 -3.69 -13.17 -11.83
C GLY A 50 -3.45 -12.94 -10.34
N CYS A 51 -2.52 -13.66 -9.68
CA CYS A 51 -2.02 -13.27 -8.37
C CYS A 51 -1.04 -12.11 -8.49
N TYR A 52 -1.10 -11.17 -7.56
CA TYR A 52 -0.03 -10.21 -7.41
C TYR A 52 1.25 -10.89 -6.95
N GLN A 53 2.35 -10.53 -7.59
CA GLN A 53 3.71 -10.85 -7.16
C GLN A 53 4.51 -9.57 -6.98
N MET A 54 5.55 -9.62 -6.16
CA MET A 54 6.37 -8.45 -5.85
C MET A 54 7.59 -8.38 -6.78
N TYR A 55 7.79 -7.21 -7.34
CA TYR A 55 8.87 -6.93 -8.30
C TYR A 55 9.69 -5.71 -7.89
N VAL A 56 10.96 -5.72 -8.23
CA VAL A 56 11.86 -4.56 -8.15
C VAL A 56 12.28 -4.16 -9.57
N MET A 57 12.14 -2.88 -9.88
CA MET A 57 12.61 -2.24 -11.11
C MET A 57 13.82 -1.36 -10.80
N ASP A 58 14.87 -1.47 -11.58
CA ASP A 58 15.99 -0.53 -11.59
C ASP A 58 15.66 0.61 -12.57
N LEU A 59 15.62 1.83 -12.09
CA LEU A 59 15.17 2.98 -12.88
C LEU A 59 16.15 3.42 -13.97
N GLY A 60 17.43 3.09 -13.81
CA GLY A 60 18.45 3.42 -14.82
C GLY A 60 18.44 2.48 -16.00
N SER A 61 18.23 1.18 -15.76
CA SER A 61 18.24 0.15 -16.80
C SER A 61 16.84 -0.36 -17.19
N GLU A 62 15.81 0.03 -16.44
CA GLU A 62 14.42 -0.44 -16.54
C GLU A 62 14.26 -1.97 -16.40
N LYS A 63 15.29 -2.65 -15.90
CA LYS A 63 15.23 -4.08 -15.63
C LYS A 63 14.34 -4.38 -14.45
N ILE A 64 13.40 -5.33 -14.64
CA ILE A 64 12.45 -5.79 -13.62
C ILE A 64 12.84 -7.19 -13.15
N ARG A 65 12.80 -7.40 -11.84
CA ARG A 65 13.05 -8.70 -11.22
C ARG A 65 11.95 -9.01 -10.20
N MET A 66 11.44 -10.24 -10.22
CA MET A 66 10.57 -10.74 -9.17
C MET A 66 11.39 -11.01 -7.91
N VAL A 67 10.90 -10.59 -6.74
CA VAL A 67 11.54 -10.80 -5.44
C VAL A 67 10.70 -11.65 -4.51
N SER A 68 9.43 -11.87 -4.82
CA SER A 68 8.55 -12.81 -4.12
C SER A 68 8.73 -14.24 -4.62
N THR A 69 8.12 -15.19 -3.93
CA THR A 69 8.28 -16.64 -4.20
C THR A 69 7.58 -17.13 -5.47
N GLY A 70 6.65 -16.34 -6.02
CA GLY A 70 5.75 -16.77 -7.10
C GLY A 70 4.51 -17.53 -6.63
N ALA A 71 4.47 -17.98 -5.38
CA ALA A 71 3.33 -18.68 -4.78
C ALA A 71 2.44 -17.72 -3.99
N GLY A 72 1.15 -18.07 -3.88
CA GLY A 72 0.15 -17.23 -3.21
C GLY A 72 -0.01 -15.86 -3.86
N THR A 73 -0.41 -14.89 -3.07
CA THR A 73 -0.44 -13.48 -3.48
C THR A 73 0.44 -12.64 -2.56
N THR A 74 1.00 -11.55 -3.11
CA THR A 74 1.83 -10.59 -2.34
C THR A 74 1.27 -9.20 -2.46
N THR A 75 1.50 -8.36 -1.45
CA THR A 75 1.06 -6.95 -1.46
C THR A 75 2.02 -6.09 -0.63
N CYS A 76 1.92 -4.77 -0.80
CA CYS A 76 2.53 -3.76 0.07
C CYS A 76 4.04 -3.96 0.27
N GLY A 77 4.79 -3.92 -0.84
CA GLY A 77 6.24 -4.03 -0.79
C GLY A 77 6.92 -2.73 -0.39
N TYR A 78 8.03 -2.81 0.37
CA TYR A 78 8.82 -1.66 0.76
C TYR A 78 10.32 -2.00 0.84
N PHE A 79 11.20 -1.02 0.71
CA PHE A 79 12.64 -1.23 0.88
C PHE A 79 13.08 -1.12 2.34
N PHE A 80 14.13 -1.86 2.70
CA PHE A 80 14.94 -1.55 3.87
C PHE A 80 16.03 -0.53 3.51
N PRO A 81 16.49 0.30 4.47
CA PRO A 81 17.64 1.18 4.26
C PRO A 81 18.85 0.42 3.74
N GLY A 82 19.53 1.03 2.76
CA GLY A 82 20.65 0.41 2.06
C GLY A 82 20.24 -0.42 0.83
N ASP A 83 18.94 -0.54 0.53
CA ASP A 83 18.35 -1.09 -0.70
C ASP A 83 18.79 -2.53 -1.06
N ARG A 84 19.22 -3.29 -0.04
CA ARG A 84 19.69 -4.68 -0.22
C ARG A 84 18.62 -5.71 0.10
N ARG A 85 17.61 -5.31 0.86
CA ARG A 85 16.46 -6.14 1.24
C ARG A 85 15.18 -5.36 1.01
N VAL A 86 14.10 -6.12 0.82
CA VAL A 86 12.74 -5.60 0.72
C VAL A 86 11.83 -6.33 1.71
N LEU A 87 10.77 -5.63 2.09
CA LEU A 87 9.67 -6.11 2.91
C LEU A 87 8.47 -6.33 2.00
N TYR A 88 7.66 -7.36 2.23
CA TYR A 88 6.35 -7.51 1.60
C TYR A 88 5.46 -8.44 2.42
N SER A 89 4.15 -8.33 2.22
CA SER A 89 3.16 -9.22 2.79
C SER A 89 2.84 -10.35 1.81
N SER A 90 2.66 -11.59 2.30
CA SER A 90 2.41 -12.74 1.43
C SER A 90 1.57 -13.82 2.08
N THR A 91 0.74 -14.48 1.26
CA THR A 91 -0.04 -15.67 1.64
C THR A 91 0.62 -16.98 1.23
N HIS A 92 1.87 -16.99 0.71
CA HIS A 92 2.49 -18.16 0.09
C HIS A 92 2.62 -19.36 1.04
N LEU A 93 2.66 -19.16 2.35
CA LEU A 93 2.65 -20.26 3.34
C LEU A 93 1.27 -20.93 3.50
N ARG A 94 0.20 -20.32 2.97
CA ARG A 94 -1.17 -20.88 2.98
C ARG A 94 -1.48 -21.68 1.71
N GLY A 95 -0.61 -21.62 0.72
CA GLY A 95 -0.72 -22.37 -0.54
C GLY A 95 -0.22 -21.60 -1.75
N PRO A 96 -0.10 -22.28 -2.90
CA PRO A 96 0.44 -21.67 -4.11
C PRO A 96 -0.57 -20.76 -4.85
N ASN A 97 -1.87 -20.93 -4.61
CA ASN A 97 -2.92 -20.23 -5.35
C ASN A 97 -3.27 -18.87 -4.76
N CYS A 98 -3.89 -18.00 -5.57
CA CYS A 98 -4.50 -16.77 -5.06
C CYS A 98 -5.64 -17.11 -4.11
N PRO A 99 -5.79 -16.37 -3.00
CA PRO A 99 -7.02 -16.37 -2.24
C PRO A 99 -8.23 -16.00 -3.12
N PRO A 100 -9.43 -16.53 -2.83
CA PRO A 100 -10.63 -16.20 -3.58
C PRO A 100 -11.00 -14.72 -3.36
N LYS A 101 -11.34 -14.02 -4.45
CA LYS A 101 -11.79 -12.62 -4.34
C LYS A 101 -13.14 -12.55 -3.61
N PRO A 102 -13.35 -11.54 -2.74
CA PRO A 102 -14.64 -11.33 -2.10
C PRO A 102 -15.76 -11.17 -3.11
N LYS A 103 -16.94 -11.73 -2.82
CA LYS A 103 -18.15 -11.46 -3.62
C LYS A 103 -18.57 -10.01 -3.43
N ARG A 104 -18.96 -9.37 -4.52
CA ARG A 104 -19.53 -8.01 -4.51
C ARG A 104 -21.06 -8.11 -4.33
N ASP A 105 -21.49 -8.23 -3.09
CA ASP A 105 -22.92 -8.20 -2.76
C ASP A 105 -23.40 -6.74 -2.75
N GLY A 106 -24.44 -6.43 -3.53
CA GLY A 106 -25.01 -5.07 -3.61
C GLY A 106 -24.11 -4.00 -4.24
N GLY A 107 -22.97 -4.38 -4.86
CA GLY A 107 -22.07 -3.44 -5.53
C GLY A 107 -21.05 -2.76 -4.62
N ALA A 108 -21.10 -2.97 -3.30
CA ALA A 108 -20.11 -2.44 -2.37
C ALA A 108 -18.72 -3.05 -2.61
N TYR A 109 -17.70 -2.21 -2.54
CA TYR A 109 -16.32 -2.64 -2.65
C TYR A 109 -15.82 -3.12 -1.29
N ARG A 110 -15.29 -4.34 -1.23
CA ARG A 110 -14.78 -4.95 -0.01
C ARG A 110 -13.36 -5.45 -0.20
N TRP A 111 -12.53 -5.27 0.81
CA TRP A 111 -11.21 -5.89 0.89
C TRP A 111 -11.32 -7.20 1.68
N ALA A 112 -10.68 -8.26 1.17
CA ALA A 112 -10.43 -9.46 1.93
C ALA A 112 -9.23 -9.24 2.86
N LEU A 113 -9.39 -9.66 4.11
CA LEU A 113 -8.33 -9.73 5.10
C LEU A 113 -7.76 -11.15 5.07
N ASP A 114 -7.05 -11.45 3.97
CA ASP A 114 -6.43 -12.76 3.81
C ASP A 114 -5.33 -12.98 4.85
N ASP A 115 -5.00 -14.23 5.11
CA ASP A 115 -4.00 -14.63 6.10
C ASP A 115 -2.58 -14.35 5.58
N TYR A 116 -2.20 -13.08 5.64
CA TYR A 116 -0.88 -12.58 5.25
C TYR A 116 0.10 -12.63 6.41
N ASP A 117 1.33 -12.98 6.10
CA ASP A 117 2.49 -12.73 6.96
C ASP A 117 3.45 -11.74 6.30
N LEU A 118 4.23 -11.04 7.10
CA LEU A 118 5.32 -10.18 6.64
C LEU A 118 6.59 -10.99 6.42
N PHE A 119 7.27 -10.70 5.31
CA PHE A 119 8.55 -11.30 4.95
C PHE A 119 9.56 -10.23 4.58
N SER A 120 10.81 -10.41 4.98
CA SER A 120 11.93 -9.70 4.39
C SER A 120 12.71 -10.65 3.46
N VAL A 121 13.17 -10.14 2.33
CA VAL A 121 13.95 -10.91 1.36
C VAL A 121 15.03 -10.02 0.75
N ARG A 122 16.14 -10.58 0.33
CA ARG A 122 17.14 -9.86 -0.46
C ARG A 122 16.55 -9.46 -1.82
N ILE A 123 17.04 -8.34 -2.39
CA ILE A 123 16.54 -7.85 -3.70
C ILE A 123 16.83 -8.81 -4.87
N ASP A 124 17.62 -9.85 -4.67
CA ASP A 124 17.81 -10.95 -5.62
C ASP A 124 16.78 -12.08 -5.46
N GLY A 125 15.84 -11.95 -4.51
CA GLY A 125 14.81 -12.94 -4.20
C GLY A 125 15.29 -14.07 -3.27
N LEU A 126 16.51 -14.02 -2.79
CA LEU A 126 17.10 -15.04 -1.92
C LEU A 126 16.97 -14.66 -0.43
N ASP A 127 17.19 -15.66 0.44
CA ASP A 127 17.21 -15.50 1.90
C ASP A 127 15.92 -14.89 2.46
N PRO A 128 14.73 -15.49 2.22
CA PRO A 128 13.48 -15.03 2.80
C PRO A 128 13.47 -15.26 4.31
N GLN A 129 13.03 -14.27 5.07
CA GLN A 129 12.85 -14.32 6.51
C GLN A 129 11.42 -13.93 6.86
N ARG A 130 10.70 -14.78 7.59
CA ARG A 130 9.37 -14.50 8.08
C ARG A 130 9.47 -13.59 9.31
N LEU A 131 8.78 -12.45 9.30
CA LEU A 131 8.80 -11.47 10.39
C LEU A 131 7.57 -11.55 11.31
N THR A 132 6.42 -12.00 10.77
CA THR A 132 5.21 -12.23 11.57
C THR A 132 4.71 -13.66 11.38
N ASN A 133 4.01 -14.18 12.40
CA ASN A 133 3.46 -15.54 12.40
C ASN A 133 2.12 -15.63 13.14
N THR A 134 1.48 -14.50 13.37
CA THR A 134 0.16 -14.43 14.00
C THR A 134 -0.91 -14.81 12.97
N PRO A 135 -1.89 -15.65 13.29
CA PRO A 135 -2.99 -15.93 12.36
C PRO A 135 -3.76 -14.66 11.97
N GLY A 136 -4.16 -14.56 10.71
CA GLY A 136 -4.94 -13.47 10.17
C GLY A 136 -4.11 -12.49 9.35
N TYR A 137 -4.58 -11.24 9.31
CA TYR A 137 -4.04 -10.20 8.43
C TYR A 137 -2.87 -9.47 9.11
N ASP A 138 -1.66 -9.67 8.56
CA ASP A 138 -0.47 -8.85 8.83
C ASP A 138 0.03 -8.29 7.49
N ALA A 139 -0.28 -7.02 7.18
CA ALA A 139 0.04 -6.41 5.89
C ALA A 139 0.29 -4.90 5.98
N GLU A 140 0.44 -4.24 4.81
CA GLU A 140 0.61 -2.78 4.69
C GLU A 140 1.84 -2.25 5.44
N ALA A 141 2.93 -3.01 5.40
CA ALA A 141 4.10 -2.70 6.20
C ALA A 141 5.06 -1.73 5.49
N THR A 142 5.58 -0.76 6.24
CA THR A 142 6.62 0.18 5.81
C THR A 142 7.76 0.28 6.82
N VAL A 143 8.92 0.74 6.37
CA VAL A 143 10.13 0.88 7.19
C VAL A 143 10.41 2.36 7.42
N SER A 144 10.77 2.71 8.65
CA SER A 144 11.14 4.08 9.00
C SER A 144 12.41 4.54 8.26
N PRO A 145 12.49 5.81 7.80
CA PRO A 145 13.69 6.34 7.14
C PRO A 145 14.99 6.19 7.96
N ASN A 146 14.91 6.22 9.28
CA ASN A 146 16.07 6.01 10.16
C ASN A 146 16.50 4.53 10.28
N GLY A 147 15.77 3.60 9.62
CA GLY A 147 16.09 2.18 9.60
C GLY A 147 15.99 1.47 10.94
N LYS A 148 15.05 1.85 11.80
CA LYS A 148 14.91 1.25 13.13
C LYS A 148 13.60 0.52 13.38
N THR A 149 12.54 0.88 12.65
CA THR A 149 11.19 0.44 12.97
C THR A 149 10.43 0.05 11.72
N ILE A 150 9.69 -1.04 11.77
CA ILE A 150 8.63 -1.41 10.84
C ILE A 150 7.30 -1.03 11.47
N VAL A 151 6.40 -0.40 10.69
CA VAL A 151 4.98 -0.28 11.05
C VAL A 151 4.16 -1.11 10.08
N TRP A 152 3.05 -1.69 10.56
CA TRP A 152 2.16 -2.50 9.72
C TRP A 152 0.74 -2.53 10.28
N THR A 153 -0.22 -2.96 9.48
CA THR A 153 -1.61 -3.22 9.88
C THR A 153 -1.76 -4.67 10.28
N SER A 154 -2.37 -4.94 11.44
CA SER A 154 -2.58 -6.28 11.99
C SER A 154 -3.96 -6.43 12.63
N MET A 155 -4.56 -7.61 12.47
CA MET A 155 -5.80 -7.99 13.17
C MET A 155 -5.57 -8.89 14.40
N ARG A 156 -4.34 -8.98 14.90
CA ARG A 156 -3.93 -9.90 15.99
C ARG A 156 -4.70 -9.76 17.29
N ASP A 157 -5.22 -8.59 17.61
CA ASP A 157 -6.00 -8.32 18.82
C ASP A 157 -7.51 -8.22 18.53
N GLY A 158 -7.96 -8.72 17.38
CA GLY A 158 -9.37 -8.83 17.00
C GLY A 158 -9.93 -7.58 16.31
N ASP A 159 -9.11 -6.60 16.01
CA ASP A 159 -9.44 -5.40 15.24
C ASP A 159 -8.28 -5.06 14.30
N LEU A 160 -8.54 -4.15 13.33
CA LEU A 160 -7.51 -3.71 12.38
C LEU A 160 -6.79 -2.47 12.91
N ASP A 161 -5.61 -2.70 13.49
CA ASP A 161 -4.79 -1.67 14.11
C ASP A 161 -3.39 -1.58 13.52
N ILE A 162 -2.78 -0.43 13.73
CA ILE A 162 -1.37 -0.21 13.39
C ILE A 162 -0.49 -0.67 14.55
N TYR A 163 0.51 -1.47 14.19
CA TYR A 163 1.55 -1.95 15.09
C TYR A 163 2.93 -1.46 14.64
N ALA A 164 3.89 -1.48 15.55
CA ALA A 164 5.29 -1.23 15.26
C ALA A 164 6.17 -2.32 15.87
N MET A 165 7.28 -2.67 15.21
CA MET A 165 8.27 -3.65 15.65
C MET A 165 9.69 -3.25 15.22
N ASP A 166 10.69 -3.93 15.75
CA ASP A 166 12.07 -3.82 15.28
C ASP A 166 12.21 -4.48 13.89
N LEU A 167 13.32 -4.19 13.17
CA LEU A 167 13.52 -4.67 11.80
C LEU A 167 13.61 -6.18 11.65
N ASP A 168 13.92 -6.89 12.74
CA ASP A 168 14.02 -8.36 12.79
C ASP A 168 12.69 -9.04 13.17
N GLY A 169 11.61 -8.28 13.33
CA GLY A 169 10.28 -8.80 13.71
C GLY A 169 10.06 -8.88 15.23
N THR A 170 11.02 -8.46 16.05
CA THR A 170 10.90 -8.50 17.51
C THR A 170 10.21 -7.26 18.09
N HIS A 171 9.79 -7.35 19.37
CA HIS A 171 9.17 -6.28 20.16
C HIS A 171 7.95 -5.62 19.51
N PRO A 172 6.94 -6.39 19.06
CA PRO A 172 5.70 -5.83 18.51
C PRO A 172 4.95 -5.03 19.57
N ARG A 173 4.50 -3.82 19.21
CA ARG A 173 3.70 -2.93 20.06
C ARG A 173 2.55 -2.32 19.27
N ARG A 174 1.36 -2.25 19.85
CA ARG A 174 0.16 -1.66 19.26
C ARG A 174 0.21 -0.13 19.37
N LEU A 175 -0.06 0.59 18.27
CA LEU A 175 -0.07 2.04 18.20
C LEU A 175 -1.48 2.64 18.17
N THR A 176 -2.45 1.92 17.61
CA THR A 176 -3.85 2.34 17.56
C THR A 176 -4.75 1.35 18.30
N GLN A 177 -5.91 1.81 18.79
CA GLN A 177 -6.81 1.01 19.62
C GLN A 177 -8.28 1.40 19.46
N ALA A 178 -8.60 2.38 18.61
CA ALA A 178 -9.98 2.76 18.34
C ALA A 178 -10.66 1.66 17.51
N ILE A 179 -11.90 1.31 17.87
CA ILE A 179 -12.62 0.30 17.09
C ILE A 179 -12.84 0.79 15.68
N GLY A 180 -12.42 -0.01 14.71
CA GLY A 180 -12.48 0.33 13.29
C GLY A 180 -11.22 -0.06 12.55
N TYR A 181 -11.11 0.40 11.31
CA TYR A 181 -9.93 0.18 10.50
C TYR A 181 -8.91 1.31 10.69
N ASP A 182 -7.70 0.96 11.09
CA ASP A 182 -6.51 1.79 11.07
C ASP A 182 -5.43 1.09 10.24
N GLY A 183 -4.92 1.72 9.17
CA GLY A 183 -3.92 1.05 8.32
C GLY A 183 -3.23 1.94 7.28
N GLY A 184 -2.40 1.31 6.45
CA GLY A 184 -1.65 1.98 5.38
C GLY A 184 -0.71 3.06 5.88
N ALA A 185 0.07 2.75 6.89
CA ALA A 185 0.91 3.67 7.64
C ALA A 185 2.26 3.96 6.96
N PHE A 186 2.65 5.24 6.87
CA PHE A 186 3.96 5.68 6.39
C PHE A 186 4.60 6.65 7.37
N PHE A 187 5.92 6.54 7.54
CA PHE A 187 6.67 7.47 8.38
C PHE A 187 6.88 8.83 7.70
N SER A 188 6.99 9.87 8.53
CA SER A 188 7.52 11.17 8.09
C SER A 188 9.02 11.07 7.74
N PRO A 189 9.57 11.98 6.92
CA PRO A 189 10.97 11.96 6.53
C PRO A 189 11.95 11.92 7.71
N ASP A 190 11.60 12.54 8.84
CA ASP A 190 12.40 12.55 10.07
C ASP A 190 12.16 11.33 10.99
N SER A 191 11.27 10.41 10.60
CA SER A 191 10.88 9.20 11.35
C SER A 191 10.18 9.46 12.68
N LYS A 192 9.70 10.67 12.95
CA LYS A 192 9.09 11.03 14.23
C LYS A 192 7.57 10.92 14.23
N ARG A 193 6.96 10.92 13.05
CA ARG A 193 5.50 10.84 12.88
C ARG A 193 5.13 9.75 11.89
N ILE A 194 3.86 9.37 11.92
CA ILE A 194 3.25 8.39 11.04
C ILE A 194 1.98 9.01 10.48
N VAL A 195 1.82 9.00 9.15
CA VAL A 195 0.55 9.27 8.46
C VAL A 195 -0.11 7.94 8.15
N TYR A 196 -1.43 7.86 8.31
CA TYR A 196 -2.21 6.66 8.07
C TYR A 196 -3.65 7.00 7.67
N ARG A 197 -4.40 6.02 7.21
CA ARG A 197 -5.83 6.14 6.95
C ARG A 197 -6.63 5.37 7.99
N ALA A 198 -7.80 5.90 8.33
CA ALA A 198 -8.68 5.25 9.30
C ALA A 198 -10.15 5.43 8.96
N GLN A 199 -10.97 4.47 9.42
CA GLN A 199 -12.41 4.53 9.37
C GLN A 199 -12.97 3.95 10.66
N HIS A 200 -13.55 4.80 11.51
CA HIS A 200 -14.15 4.39 12.78
C HIS A 200 -15.67 4.50 12.71
N PRO A 201 -16.41 3.49 13.17
CA PRO A 201 -17.86 3.56 13.28
C PRO A 201 -18.32 4.73 14.14
N SER A 202 -19.26 5.54 13.63
CA SER A 202 -19.79 6.72 14.33
C SER A 202 -21.07 6.46 15.11
N ASN A 203 -21.69 5.30 14.92
CA ASN A 203 -22.94 4.88 15.57
C ASN A 203 -23.01 3.36 15.69
N GLN A 204 -24.04 2.85 16.39
CA GLN A 204 -24.17 1.42 16.68
C GLN A 204 -24.41 0.58 15.42
N GLU A 205 -25.15 1.09 14.42
CA GLU A 205 -25.41 0.39 13.16
C GLU A 205 -24.11 0.17 12.37
N GLU A 206 -23.29 1.19 12.24
CA GLU A 206 -21.97 1.10 11.59
C GLU A 206 -21.04 0.15 12.36
N LEU A 207 -21.08 0.17 13.69
CA LEU A 207 -20.30 -0.73 14.53
C LEU A 207 -20.69 -2.20 14.31
N ASP A 208 -22.00 -2.49 14.27
CA ASP A 208 -22.52 -3.83 14.07
C ASP A 208 -22.19 -4.33 12.66
N GLN A 209 -22.31 -3.47 11.64
CA GLN A 209 -21.90 -3.78 10.27
C GLN A 209 -20.39 -4.07 10.18
N TYR A 210 -19.56 -3.22 10.77
CA TYR A 210 -18.11 -3.41 10.79
C TYR A 210 -17.73 -4.75 11.42
N LYS A 211 -18.27 -5.06 12.59
CA LYS A 211 -18.02 -6.34 13.29
C LYS A 211 -18.51 -7.54 12.49
N ALA A 212 -19.66 -7.43 11.81
CA ALA A 212 -20.20 -8.50 10.98
C ALA A 212 -19.33 -8.78 9.76
N LEU A 213 -18.71 -7.75 9.16
CA LEU A 213 -17.75 -7.89 8.06
C LEU A 213 -16.42 -8.46 8.58
N LEU A 214 -15.90 -7.94 9.68
CA LEU A 214 -14.65 -8.39 10.28
C LEU A 214 -14.69 -9.88 10.67
N ALA A 215 -15.83 -10.36 11.17
CA ALA A 215 -16.06 -11.78 11.47
C ALA A 215 -16.01 -12.68 10.20
N GLN A 216 -16.11 -12.09 9.01
CA GLN A 216 -15.98 -12.76 7.72
C GLN A 216 -14.61 -12.50 7.08
N ASN A 217 -13.66 -11.91 7.80
CA ASN A 217 -12.39 -11.41 7.30
C ASN A 217 -12.56 -10.43 6.12
N LEU A 218 -13.50 -9.50 6.25
CA LEU A 218 -13.79 -8.46 5.27
C LEU A 218 -13.77 -7.08 5.92
N VAL A 219 -13.44 -6.06 5.14
CA VAL A 219 -13.64 -4.66 5.48
C VAL A 219 -14.21 -3.91 4.28
N GLU A 220 -15.08 -2.93 4.53
CA GLU A 220 -15.68 -2.07 3.51
C GLU A 220 -15.15 -0.65 3.65
N PRO A 221 -14.13 -0.26 2.85
CA PRO A 221 -13.47 1.04 2.95
C PRO A 221 -14.33 2.11 2.25
N GLY A 222 -15.28 2.68 2.96
CA GLY A 222 -16.23 3.66 2.40
C GLY A 222 -15.86 5.10 2.65
N ARG A 223 -15.54 5.44 3.90
CA ARG A 223 -15.27 6.81 4.39
C ARG A 223 -13.97 6.81 5.18
N LEU A 224 -12.87 6.60 4.47
CA LEU A 224 -11.54 6.64 5.05
C LEU A 224 -11.09 8.09 5.19
N GLU A 225 -10.57 8.44 6.35
CA GLU A 225 -9.95 9.74 6.61
C GLU A 225 -8.45 9.60 6.89
N ILE A 226 -7.68 10.65 6.61
CA ILE A 226 -6.25 10.70 6.86
C ILE A 226 -5.98 11.23 8.25
N PHE A 227 -5.08 10.54 8.95
CA PHE A 227 -4.62 10.89 10.29
C PHE A 227 -3.10 10.96 10.34
N ILE A 228 -2.59 11.72 11.31
CA ILE A 228 -1.18 11.76 11.68
C ILE A 228 -1.07 11.46 13.18
N MET A 229 -0.04 10.72 13.58
CA MET A 229 0.32 10.47 14.97
C MET A 229 1.84 10.56 15.16
N ASN A 230 2.30 10.67 16.39
CA ASN A 230 3.71 10.45 16.71
C ASN A 230 4.12 8.99 16.46
N ALA A 231 5.39 8.71 16.19
CA ALA A 231 5.89 7.36 15.91
C ALA A 231 5.74 6.37 17.08
N ASP A 232 5.43 6.87 18.28
CA ASP A 232 5.11 6.06 19.47
C ASP A 232 3.60 5.77 19.61
N GLY A 233 2.74 6.27 18.69
CA GLY A 233 1.29 6.13 18.71
C GLY A 233 0.55 7.23 19.47
N SER A 234 1.25 8.18 20.09
CA SER A 234 0.65 9.31 20.78
C SER A 234 0.21 10.43 19.82
N ASN A 235 -0.55 11.41 20.32
CA ASN A 235 -0.94 12.64 19.62
C ASN A 235 -1.59 12.40 18.25
N LYS A 236 -2.64 11.56 18.22
CA LYS A 236 -3.40 11.28 16.99
C LYS A 236 -4.22 12.52 16.60
N GLN A 237 -4.06 12.95 15.35
CA GLN A 237 -4.72 14.11 14.78
C GLN A 237 -5.33 13.76 13.42
N GLN A 238 -6.61 14.06 13.23
CA GLN A 238 -7.29 13.93 11.96
C GLN A 238 -6.90 15.09 11.02
N VAL A 239 -6.49 14.76 9.79
CA VAL A 239 -6.09 15.72 8.76
C VAL A 239 -7.23 16.01 7.80
N THR A 240 -7.96 14.97 7.36
CA THR A 240 -9.12 15.13 6.48
C THR A 240 -10.41 14.82 7.25
N ASN A 241 -11.49 15.53 6.91
CA ASN A 241 -12.83 15.30 7.44
C ASN A 241 -13.86 15.69 6.37
N ASN A 242 -13.84 14.98 5.26
CA ASN A 242 -14.65 15.31 4.09
C ASN A 242 -15.67 14.23 3.71
N GLY A 243 -15.71 13.11 4.46
CA GLY A 243 -16.64 12.00 4.25
C GLY A 243 -16.41 11.22 2.95
N ALA A 244 -15.29 11.46 2.28
CA ALA A 244 -14.87 10.73 1.08
C ALA A 244 -14.07 9.46 1.45
N SER A 245 -13.64 8.72 0.46
CA SER A 245 -12.64 7.68 0.63
C SER A 245 -11.26 8.28 0.34
N ASN A 246 -10.49 8.56 1.40
CA ASN A 246 -9.14 9.10 1.33
C ASN A 246 -8.16 8.00 1.70
N PHE A 247 -7.22 7.63 0.81
CA PHE A 247 -6.32 6.51 1.09
C PHE A 247 -4.93 6.70 0.46
N SER A 248 -4.03 5.75 0.73
CA SER A 248 -2.63 5.78 0.33
C SER A 248 -1.91 7.11 0.63
N PRO A 249 -1.98 7.61 1.88
CA PRO A 249 -1.30 8.84 2.24
C PRO A 249 0.21 8.66 2.26
N PHE A 250 0.95 9.71 1.89
CA PHE A 250 2.39 9.79 2.03
C PHE A 250 2.82 11.19 2.42
N PHE A 251 3.84 11.33 3.28
CA PHE A 251 4.37 12.65 3.60
C PHE A 251 5.09 13.27 2.40
N HIS A 252 4.83 14.54 2.14
CA HIS A 252 5.68 15.33 1.27
C HIS A 252 7.08 15.48 1.90
N PRO A 253 8.16 15.56 1.11
CA PRO A 253 9.53 15.67 1.63
C PRO A 253 9.80 16.85 2.56
N ASP A 254 8.96 17.90 2.52
CA ASP A 254 9.04 19.02 3.48
C ASP A 254 8.62 18.63 4.91
N GLY A 255 7.99 17.45 5.07
CA GLY A 255 7.53 16.96 6.36
C GLY A 255 6.25 17.61 6.91
N HIS A 256 5.65 18.57 6.20
CA HIS A 256 4.49 19.36 6.65
C HIS A 256 3.22 19.16 5.81
N ARG A 257 3.34 18.55 4.67
CA ARG A 257 2.22 18.26 3.77
C ARG A 257 2.08 16.76 3.56
N VAL A 258 0.86 16.34 3.21
CA VAL A 258 0.51 14.95 2.89
C VAL A 258 -0.08 14.90 1.50
N ILE A 259 0.44 14.00 0.66
CA ILE A 259 -0.17 13.61 -0.60
C ILE A 259 -1.00 12.34 -0.36
N PHE A 260 -2.19 12.26 -0.97
CA PHE A 260 -3.09 11.11 -0.81
C PHE A 260 -4.01 10.97 -2.03
N ALA A 261 -4.65 9.82 -2.17
CA ALA A 261 -5.70 9.59 -3.16
C ALA A 261 -7.07 9.83 -2.54
N SER A 262 -7.97 10.50 -3.26
CA SER A 262 -9.33 10.80 -2.79
C SER A 262 -10.34 10.85 -3.93
N ASN A 263 -11.60 10.51 -3.60
CA ASN A 263 -12.75 10.70 -4.48
C ASN A 263 -13.66 11.86 -4.06
N VAL A 264 -13.13 12.81 -3.31
CA VAL A 264 -13.90 13.91 -2.66
C VAL A 264 -14.73 14.73 -3.64
N ASP A 265 -14.18 15.08 -4.81
CA ASP A 265 -14.80 16.05 -5.73
C ASP A 265 -15.17 15.46 -7.09
N THR A 266 -14.96 14.16 -7.32
CA THR A 266 -14.93 13.64 -8.67
C THR A 266 -15.80 12.41 -8.86
N ARG A 267 -16.57 12.46 -9.97
CA ARG A 267 -17.36 11.34 -10.47
C ARG A 267 -17.31 11.32 -11.99
N ASN A 268 -17.23 10.14 -12.57
CA ASN A 268 -17.32 10.00 -14.01
C ASN A 268 -18.77 10.25 -14.54
N ALA A 269 -18.93 10.22 -15.86
CA ALA A 269 -20.23 10.45 -16.51
C ALA A 269 -21.36 9.49 -16.06
N SER A 270 -21.01 8.32 -15.50
CA SER A 270 -21.98 7.37 -14.94
C SER A 270 -22.23 7.57 -13.43
N GLY A 271 -21.66 8.61 -12.82
CA GLY A 271 -21.78 8.92 -11.39
C GLY A 271 -20.88 8.08 -10.48
N ARG A 272 -19.98 7.26 -11.02
CA ARG A 272 -19.04 6.48 -10.23
C ARG A 272 -17.93 7.37 -9.68
N PRO A 273 -17.51 7.20 -8.41
CA PRO A 273 -16.37 7.92 -7.85
C PRO A 273 -15.10 7.72 -8.68
N GLU A 274 -14.36 8.79 -8.90
CA GLU A 274 -13.01 8.79 -9.47
C GLU A 274 -12.01 9.16 -8.38
N PHE A 275 -10.85 8.53 -8.40
CA PHE A 275 -9.78 8.81 -7.45
C PHE A 275 -8.68 9.63 -8.09
N HIS A 276 -8.36 10.73 -7.46
CA HIS A 276 -7.27 11.62 -7.86
C HIS A 276 -6.33 11.89 -6.70
N LEU A 277 -5.10 12.32 -7.01
CA LEU A 277 -4.13 12.72 -6.02
C LEU A 277 -4.39 14.15 -5.55
N TYR A 278 -4.34 14.33 -4.26
CA TYR A 278 -4.46 15.60 -3.57
C TYR A 278 -3.26 15.82 -2.65
N LEU A 279 -2.90 17.07 -2.46
CA LEU A 279 -1.94 17.53 -1.47
C LEU A 279 -2.68 18.35 -0.42
N VAL A 280 -2.34 18.24 0.85
CA VAL A 280 -2.96 18.95 1.96
C VAL A 280 -1.91 19.27 3.02
N ASN A 281 -2.06 20.39 3.75
CA ASN A 281 -1.25 20.67 4.93
C ASN A 281 -1.62 19.72 6.07
N GLU A 282 -0.70 19.46 6.99
CA GLU A 282 -0.92 18.58 8.15
C GLU A 282 -2.07 19.03 9.08
N ASP A 283 -2.45 20.31 9.03
CA ASP A 283 -3.60 20.87 9.75
C ASP A 283 -4.94 20.76 8.97
N GLY A 284 -4.93 20.11 7.81
CA GLY A 284 -6.10 19.93 6.94
C GLY A 284 -6.40 21.10 6.01
N SER A 285 -5.66 22.19 6.09
CA SER A 285 -5.83 23.36 5.22
C SER A 285 -5.13 23.18 3.86
N GLY A 286 -5.48 24.03 2.88
CA GLY A 286 -4.73 24.14 1.64
C GLY A 286 -4.83 22.93 0.73
N GLN A 287 -5.95 22.19 0.77
CA GLN A 287 -6.13 21.02 -0.11
C GLN A 287 -6.07 21.42 -1.58
N GLU A 288 -5.23 20.75 -2.37
CA GLU A 288 -5.00 20.97 -3.79
C GLU A 288 -5.03 19.65 -4.55
N ARG A 289 -5.76 19.60 -5.68
CA ARG A 289 -5.79 18.45 -6.59
C ARG A 289 -4.59 18.48 -7.53
N LEU A 290 -3.90 17.35 -7.70
CA LEU A 290 -2.69 17.23 -8.50
C LEU A 290 -2.88 16.47 -9.83
N THR A 291 -3.86 15.56 -9.92
CA THR A 291 -4.10 14.76 -11.13
C THR A 291 -5.48 15.03 -11.72
N PHE A 292 -5.56 15.07 -13.06
CA PHE A 292 -6.77 15.45 -13.81
C PHE A 292 -7.13 14.46 -14.91
N GLU A 293 -6.30 13.45 -15.16
CA GLU A 293 -6.51 12.40 -16.17
C GLU A 293 -6.59 11.03 -15.50
N GLY A 294 -7.33 10.10 -16.13
CA GLY A 294 -7.64 8.79 -15.59
C GLY A 294 -8.79 8.85 -14.58
N GLN A 295 -9.35 7.69 -14.23
CA GLN A 295 -10.42 7.55 -13.23
C GLN A 295 -9.90 7.00 -11.90
N PHE A 296 -8.69 6.45 -11.92
CA PHE A 296 -8.03 5.91 -10.73
C PHE A 296 -6.57 6.36 -10.68
N ASN A 297 -6.25 7.24 -9.75
CA ASN A 297 -4.89 7.67 -9.42
C ASN A 297 -4.65 7.43 -7.94
N SER A 298 -3.61 6.67 -7.59
CA SER A 298 -3.37 6.24 -6.21
C SER A 298 -1.91 5.87 -5.94
N PHE A 299 -1.60 5.56 -4.69
CA PHE A 299 -0.30 5.12 -4.19
C PHE A 299 0.84 6.07 -4.56
N PRO A 300 0.69 7.37 -4.22
CA PRO A 300 1.74 8.34 -4.51
C PRO A 300 2.90 8.21 -3.51
N MET A 301 4.12 8.37 -4.01
CA MET A 301 5.30 8.52 -3.19
C MET A 301 6.28 9.49 -3.85
N PHE A 302 6.81 10.45 -3.10
CA PHE A 302 7.92 11.28 -3.57
C PHE A 302 9.24 10.52 -3.50
N SER A 303 10.13 10.77 -4.46
CA SER A 303 11.51 10.31 -4.39
C SER A 303 12.22 10.89 -3.15
N PRO A 304 13.28 10.24 -2.64
CA PRO A 304 13.99 10.72 -1.45
C PRO A 304 14.54 12.14 -1.56
N ASP A 305 14.84 12.61 -2.77
CA ASP A 305 15.28 13.97 -3.05
C ASP A 305 14.13 14.97 -3.28
N GLY A 306 12.87 14.47 -3.25
CA GLY A 306 11.66 15.27 -3.40
C GLY A 306 11.37 15.81 -4.80
N LYS A 307 12.11 15.37 -5.83
CA LYS A 307 11.99 15.94 -7.18
C LYS A 307 11.08 15.18 -8.11
N THR A 308 10.81 13.91 -7.80
CA THR A 308 10.03 13.02 -8.65
C THR A 308 8.90 12.40 -7.82
N LEU A 309 7.72 12.32 -8.41
CA LEU A 309 6.57 11.60 -7.87
C LEU A 309 6.38 10.30 -8.63
N VAL A 310 6.25 9.18 -7.92
CA VAL A 310 5.71 7.93 -8.46
C VAL A 310 4.25 7.79 -8.02
N TRP A 311 3.40 7.29 -8.91
CA TRP A 311 2.02 6.91 -8.58
C TRP A 311 1.49 5.86 -9.55
N VAL A 312 0.33 5.33 -9.23
CA VAL A 312 -0.41 4.37 -10.07
C VAL A 312 -1.60 5.07 -10.70
N SER A 313 -1.82 4.82 -12.00
CA SER A 313 -2.95 5.40 -12.73
C SER A 313 -3.49 4.43 -13.80
N ASP A 314 -4.79 4.53 -14.08
CA ASP A 314 -5.45 3.90 -15.22
C ASP A 314 -5.47 4.78 -16.47
N ARG A 315 -4.77 5.95 -16.44
CA ARG A 315 -4.53 6.72 -17.67
C ARG A 315 -3.85 5.82 -18.70
N HIS A 316 -4.24 5.92 -19.96
CA HIS A 316 -3.75 5.06 -21.04
C HIS A 316 -4.08 3.56 -20.89
N ALA A 317 -4.98 3.18 -19.97
CA ALA A 317 -5.46 1.80 -19.87
C ALA A 317 -6.13 1.37 -21.19
N LYS A 318 -5.78 0.16 -21.67
CA LYS A 318 -6.36 -0.44 -22.87
C LYS A 318 -7.51 -1.37 -22.54
N GLU A 319 -7.48 -1.91 -21.31
CA GLU A 319 -8.46 -2.87 -20.84
C GLU A 319 -9.07 -2.42 -19.50
N PRO A 320 -10.34 -2.72 -19.22
CA PRO A 320 -10.94 -2.42 -17.93
C PRO A 320 -10.17 -3.04 -16.76
N GLY A 321 -9.86 -2.23 -15.75
CA GLY A 321 -9.11 -2.64 -14.57
C GLY A 321 -7.58 -2.71 -14.77
N GLU A 322 -7.07 -2.26 -15.91
CA GLU A 322 -5.66 -2.04 -16.13
C GLU A 322 -5.22 -0.76 -15.40
N PHE A 323 -4.13 -0.84 -14.64
CA PHE A 323 -3.43 0.33 -14.12
C PHE A 323 -1.93 0.12 -14.13
N ASN A 324 -1.22 1.21 -14.28
CA ASN A 324 0.21 1.23 -14.51
C ASN A 324 0.91 2.24 -13.61
N VAL A 325 2.22 2.03 -13.45
CA VAL A 325 3.11 2.91 -12.69
C VAL A 325 3.57 4.07 -13.56
N PHE A 326 3.51 5.27 -13.02
CA PHE A 326 3.94 6.51 -13.66
C PHE A 326 4.94 7.26 -12.79
N LEU A 327 5.81 8.03 -13.44
CA LEU A 327 6.69 9.02 -12.83
C LEU A 327 6.37 10.42 -13.39
N ALA A 328 6.55 11.44 -12.57
CA ALA A 328 6.54 12.85 -12.98
C ALA A 328 7.52 13.67 -12.14
N ASP A 329 7.92 14.84 -12.72
CA ASP A 329 8.67 15.87 -12.01
C ASP A 329 7.73 16.92 -11.42
#